data_7ed0abdaff75441a486dcd6116d8e825
#
_entry.id   7ed0abdaff75441a486dcd6116d8e825
#
_cell.length_a   1.000
_cell.length_b   1.000
_cell.length_c   1.000
_cell.angle_alpha   90.00
_cell.angle_beta   90.00
_cell.angle_gamma   90.00
#
_symmetry.space_group_name_H-M   'P 1'
#
loop_
_entity.id
_entity.type
_entity.pdbx_description
1 polymer ?
#
loop_
_entity_poly.entity_id
_entity_poly.type
_entity_poly.pdbx_seq_one_letter_code
_entity_poly.pdbx_strand_id
1 'polypeptide(L)' 'RENVDALTERLRADGYEVTSGPRVTGDGYYESCVLDPDGNTVEITA' A
#
# COMPACT_ATOMS: atom_id res chain seq x y z
N ARG A 1 -6.27 -1.34 10.17
CA ARG A 1 -5.37 -0.29 9.71
C ARG A 1 -3.92 -0.60 9.99
N GLU A 2 -3.66 -1.22 11.13
CA GLU A 2 -2.31 -1.64 11.46
C GLU A 2 -1.77 -2.62 10.42
N ASN A 3 -2.63 -3.50 9.90
CA ASN A 3 -2.21 -4.47 8.89
C ASN A 3 -1.81 -3.80 7.58
N VAL A 4 -2.54 -2.76 7.17
CA VAL A 4 -2.21 -2.03 5.97
C VAL A 4 -0.88 -1.30 6.16
N ASP A 5 -0.69 -0.65 7.31
CA ASP A 5 0.55 0.06 7.60
C ASP A 5 1.75 -0.89 7.63
N ALA A 6 1.61 -2.01 8.34
CA ALA A 6 2.69 -2.97 8.49
C ALA A 6 3.07 -3.60 7.15
N LEU A 7 2.07 -3.99 6.35
CA LEU A 7 2.33 -4.60 5.05
C LEU A 7 2.94 -3.60 4.08
N THR A 8 2.47 -2.35 4.11
CA THR A 8 3.02 -1.30 3.25
C THR A 8 4.50 -1.09 3.55
N GLU A 9 4.88 -1.02 4.83
CA GLU A 9 6.27 -0.85 5.21
C GLU A 9 7.10 -2.06 4.84
N ARG A 10 6.55 -3.25 4.96
CA ARG A 10 7.26 -4.47 4.58
C ARG A 10 7.53 -4.51 3.09
N LEU A 11 6.54 -4.15 2.28
CA LEU A 11 6.72 -4.12 0.83
C LEU A 11 7.72 -3.05 0.43
N ARG A 12 7.70 -1.90 1.10
CA ARG A 12 8.70 -0.87 0.85
C ARG A 12 10.11 -1.41 1.11
N ALA A 13 10.28 -2.12 2.21
CA ALA A 13 11.57 -2.71 2.56
C ALA A 13 12.00 -3.77 1.56
N ASP A 14 11.05 -4.45 0.92
CA ASP A 14 11.32 -5.46 -0.07
C ASP A 14 11.59 -4.90 -1.47
N GLY A 15 11.56 -3.58 -1.62
CA GLY A 15 11.89 -2.94 -2.88
C GLY A 15 10.69 -2.43 -3.68
N TYR A 16 9.49 -2.51 -3.12
CA TYR A 16 8.30 -1.98 -3.78
C TYR A 16 8.25 -0.47 -3.59
N GLU A 17 7.83 0.24 -4.64
CA GLU A 17 7.67 1.69 -4.54
C GLU A 17 6.27 2.01 -4.03
N VAL A 18 6.18 2.77 -2.92
CA VAL A 18 4.89 3.20 -2.39
C VAL A 18 4.45 4.44 -3.16
N THR A 19 3.38 4.30 -3.93
CA THR A 19 2.90 5.38 -4.79
C THR A 19 1.78 6.19 -4.13
N SER A 20 1.09 5.61 -3.15
CA SER A 20 0.00 6.29 -2.48
C SER A 20 -0.27 5.66 -1.13
N GLY A 21 -0.60 6.49 -0.15
CA GLY A 21 -1.07 6.04 1.14
C GLY A 21 0.00 5.64 2.12
N PRO A 22 -0.39 4.99 3.23
CA PRO A 22 -1.77 4.62 3.56
C PRO A 22 -2.66 5.83 3.85
N ARG A 23 -3.90 5.77 3.42
CA ARG A 23 -4.85 6.86 3.63
C ARG A 23 -6.29 6.36 3.64
N VAL A 24 -7.18 7.15 4.22
CA VAL A 24 -8.61 6.86 4.17
C VAL A 24 -9.15 7.41 2.86
N THR A 25 -9.84 6.55 2.09
CA THR A 25 -10.43 6.97 0.82
C THR A 25 -11.82 7.55 1.04
N GLY A 26 -12.41 8.12 -0.02
CA GLY A 26 -13.75 8.68 0.05
C GLY A 26 -14.83 7.68 0.43
N ASP A 27 -14.57 6.38 0.20
CA ASP A 27 -15.49 5.31 0.55
C ASP A 27 -15.34 4.82 1.98
N GLY A 28 -14.42 5.41 2.73
CA GLY A 28 -14.18 5.01 4.11
C GLY A 28 -13.22 3.84 4.27
N TYR A 29 -12.61 3.39 3.21
CA TYR A 29 -11.60 2.33 3.27
C TYR A 29 -10.22 2.92 3.57
N TYR A 30 -9.42 2.13 4.25
CA TYR A 30 -8.04 2.52 4.53
C TYR A 30 -7.16 1.70 3.59
N GLU A 31 -6.42 2.36 2.73
CA GLU A 31 -5.65 1.65 1.70
C GLU A 31 -4.36 2.34 1.34
N SER A 32 -3.47 1.56 0.74
CA SER A 32 -2.25 2.07 0.13
C SER A 32 -2.04 1.40 -1.22
N CYS A 33 -1.20 2.00 -2.05
CA CYS A 33 -0.83 1.45 -3.36
C CYS A 33 0.68 1.40 -3.47
N VAL A 34 1.17 0.29 -3.99
CA VAL A 34 2.60 0.12 -4.23
C VAL A 34 2.78 -0.43 -5.65
N LEU A 35 3.97 -0.19 -6.22
CA LEU A 35 4.37 -0.80 -7.49
C LEU A 35 5.31 -1.96 -7.19
N ASP A 36 5.05 -3.11 -7.84
CA ASP A 36 6.00 -4.21 -7.74
C ASP A 36 7.20 -3.95 -8.66
N PRO A 37 8.24 -4.79 -8.60
CA PRO A 37 9.43 -4.57 -9.45
C PRO A 37 9.15 -4.58 -10.95
N ASP A 38 8.05 -5.19 -11.37
CA ASP A 38 7.65 -5.24 -12.79
C ASP A 38 6.77 -4.07 -13.19
N GLY A 39 6.46 -3.17 -12.26
CA GLY A 39 5.65 -2.00 -12.53
C GLY A 39 4.15 -2.23 -12.38
N ASN A 40 3.74 -3.34 -11.80
CA ASN A 40 2.31 -3.60 -11.56
C ASN A 40 1.86 -2.93 -10.27
N THR A 41 0.66 -2.36 -10.29
CA THR A 41 0.09 -1.72 -9.10
C THR A 41 -0.55 -2.76 -8.20
N VAL A 42 -0.18 -2.71 -6.92
CA VAL A 42 -0.77 -3.57 -5.90
C VAL A 42 -1.50 -2.68 -4.90
N GLU A 43 -2.79 -2.95 -4.68
CA GLU A 43 -3.57 -2.23 -3.68
C GLU A 43 -3.68 -3.05 -2.42
N ILE A 44 -3.48 -2.40 -1.28
CA ILE A 44 -3.59 -3.02 0.05
C ILE A 44 -4.74 -2.31 0.75
N THR A 45 -5.80 -3.06 1.04
CA THR A 45 -7.04 -2.49 1.58
C THR A 45 -7.46 -3.18 2.87
N ALA A 46 -7.98 -2.43 3.79
CA ALA A 46 -8.58 -2.95 5.02
C ALA A 46 -10.03 -2.49 5.16
#